data_4bd8d13557a3f9c5892355e55efe9509
#
_entry.id   4bd8d13557a3f9c5892355e55efe9509
#
_cell.length_a   1.000
_cell.length_b   1.000
_cell.length_c   1.000
_cell.angle_alpha   90.00
_cell.angle_beta   90.00
_cell.angle_gamma   90.00
#
_symmetry.space_group_name_H-M   'P 1'
#
loop_
_entity.id
_entity.type
_entity.pdbx_description
1 polymer ?
#
loop_
_entity_poly.entity_id
_entity_poly.type
_entity_poly.pdbx_seq_one_letter_code
_entity_poly.pdbx_strand_id
1 'polypeptide(L)'
;MTAREQLWYLINGVIDGSYEVKIFCDEFERIYNFETDKAQLTEQEKRGFEELFRMVARFSEFEEDLKIPNMYFSKEEILAKAKEVQSLRF
;
A
#
# COMPACT_ATOMS: atom_id res chain seq x y z
N MET A 1 -17.28 -7.56 3.82
CA MET A 1 -16.11 -7.38 2.93
C MET A 1 -14.94 -8.16 3.48
N THR A 2 -14.30 -8.99 2.66
CA THR A 2 -13.11 -9.74 3.07
C THR A 2 -11.90 -8.81 3.21
N ALA A 3 -10.85 -9.27 3.89
CA ALA A 3 -9.62 -8.48 4.01
C ALA A 3 -9.02 -8.20 2.62
N ARG A 4 -9.04 -9.19 1.71
CA ARG A 4 -8.59 -9.02 0.33
C ARG A 4 -9.34 -7.89 -0.38
N GLU A 5 -10.65 -7.87 -0.25
CA GLU A 5 -11.50 -6.82 -0.84
C GLU A 5 -11.22 -5.46 -0.21
N GLN A 6 -10.98 -5.43 1.11
CA GLN A 6 -10.63 -4.18 1.81
C GLN A 6 -9.31 -3.61 1.31
N LEU A 7 -8.30 -4.46 1.06
CA LEU A 7 -7.03 -4.01 0.53
C LEU A 7 -7.19 -3.37 -0.85
N TRP A 8 -7.97 -4.00 -1.73
CA TRP A 8 -8.24 -3.43 -3.05
C TRP A 8 -9.05 -2.14 -2.96
N TYR A 9 -10.00 -2.08 -2.04
CA TYR A 9 -10.78 -0.86 -1.80
C TYR A 9 -9.87 0.30 -1.38
N LEU A 10 -8.93 0.03 -0.49
CA LEU A 10 -7.96 1.05 -0.05
C LEU A 10 -7.06 1.51 -1.20
N ILE A 11 -6.55 0.58 -1.99
CA ILE A 11 -5.71 0.91 -3.14
C ILE A 11 -6.46 1.82 -4.11
N ASN A 12 -7.66 1.44 -4.48
CA ASN A 12 -8.48 2.23 -5.39
C ASN A 12 -8.80 3.61 -4.81
N GLY A 13 -9.08 3.66 -3.52
CA GLY A 13 -9.42 4.91 -2.83
C GLY A 13 -8.26 5.89 -2.73
N VAL A 14 -7.04 5.41 -2.49
CA VAL A 14 -5.87 6.30 -2.43
C VAL A 14 -5.53 6.83 -3.82
N ILE A 15 -5.73 6.03 -4.85
CA ILE A 15 -5.46 6.45 -6.24
C ILE A 15 -6.45 7.53 -6.68
N ASP A 16 -7.74 7.39 -6.33
CA ASP A 16 -8.76 8.35 -6.76
C ASP A 16 -8.87 9.58 -5.84
N GLY A 17 -8.07 9.62 -4.77
CA GLY A 17 -8.04 10.76 -3.86
C GLY A 17 -9.03 10.69 -2.71
N SER A 18 -9.77 9.58 -2.55
CA SER A 18 -10.72 9.40 -1.45
C SER A 18 -10.04 9.27 -0.08
N TYR A 19 -8.80 8.80 -0.06
CA TYR A 19 -8.01 8.64 1.17
C TYR A 19 -6.72 9.42 1.08
N GLU A 20 -6.33 10.04 2.19
CA GLU A 20 -4.98 10.60 2.32
C GLU A 20 -3.98 9.46 2.36
N VAL A 21 -2.78 9.69 1.84
CA VAL A 21 -1.75 8.66 1.76
C VAL A 21 -1.38 8.12 3.16
N LYS A 22 -1.31 9.01 4.15
CA LYS A 22 -1.01 8.60 5.53
C LYS A 22 -2.05 7.62 6.06
N ILE A 23 -3.33 7.92 5.86
CA ILE A 23 -4.43 7.06 6.31
C ILE A 23 -4.38 5.73 5.57
N PHE A 24 -4.14 5.77 4.25
CA PHE A 24 -4.00 4.57 3.45
C PHE A 24 -2.87 3.68 3.99
N CYS A 25 -1.71 4.25 4.27
CA CYS A 25 -0.56 3.49 4.77
C CYS A 25 -0.87 2.80 6.08
N ASP A 26 -1.49 3.51 7.03
CA ASP A 26 -1.83 2.96 8.33
C ASP A 26 -2.84 1.81 8.21
N GLU A 27 -3.89 2.00 7.42
CA GLU A 27 -4.94 1.00 7.25
C GLU A 27 -4.45 -0.20 6.45
N PHE A 28 -3.69 0.03 5.38
CA PHE A 28 -3.15 -1.05 4.56
C PHE A 28 -2.22 -1.94 5.38
N GLU A 29 -1.33 -1.33 6.15
CA GLU A 29 -0.39 -2.07 7.00
C GLU A 29 -1.14 -2.94 8.00
N ARG A 30 -2.15 -2.38 8.67
CA ARG A 30 -2.94 -3.10 9.66
C ARG A 30 -3.69 -4.28 9.06
N ILE A 31 -4.42 -4.04 7.98
CA ILE A 31 -5.25 -5.07 7.36
C ILE A 31 -4.38 -6.17 6.74
N TYR A 32 -3.33 -5.80 6.04
CA TYR A 32 -2.44 -6.77 5.41
C TYR A 32 -1.75 -7.66 6.45
N ASN A 33 -1.25 -7.05 7.51
CA ASN A 33 -0.46 -7.78 8.51
C ASN A 33 -1.32 -8.63 9.45
N PHE A 34 -2.45 -8.10 9.91
CA PHE A 34 -3.23 -8.75 10.96
C PHE A 34 -4.51 -9.44 10.51
N GLU A 35 -5.09 -9.04 9.40
CA GLU A 35 -6.41 -9.53 9.00
C GLU A 35 -6.42 -10.34 7.70
N THR A 36 -5.34 -10.31 6.93
CA THR A 36 -5.31 -10.96 5.62
C THR A 36 -4.80 -12.39 5.71
N ASP A 37 -5.62 -13.33 5.21
CA ASP A 37 -5.17 -14.70 4.97
C ASP A 37 -4.47 -14.70 3.61
N LYS A 38 -3.14 -14.73 3.62
CA LYS A 38 -2.33 -14.65 2.40
C LYS A 38 -2.50 -15.85 1.49
N ALA A 39 -2.99 -16.99 2.02
CA ALA A 39 -3.29 -18.15 1.21
C ALA A 39 -4.45 -17.90 0.23
N GLN A 40 -5.27 -16.89 0.50
CA GLN A 40 -6.41 -16.53 -0.35
C GLN A 40 -6.02 -15.58 -1.49
N LEU A 41 -4.78 -15.10 -1.50
CA LEU A 41 -4.32 -14.17 -2.52
C LEU A 41 -3.74 -14.92 -3.72
N THR A 42 -3.88 -14.33 -4.91
CA THR A 42 -3.17 -14.83 -6.09
C THR A 42 -1.67 -14.55 -5.93
N GLU A 43 -0.84 -15.21 -6.75
CA GLU A 43 0.59 -14.95 -6.71
C GLU A 43 0.94 -13.48 -7.03
N GLN A 44 0.21 -12.89 -7.97
CA GLN A 44 0.40 -11.49 -8.33
C GLN A 44 0.00 -10.56 -7.17
N GLU A 45 -1.10 -10.87 -6.51
CA GLU A 45 -1.54 -10.11 -5.32
C GLU A 45 -0.53 -10.23 -4.19
N LYS A 46 -0.03 -11.43 -3.92
CA LYS A 46 0.98 -11.64 -2.88
C LYS A 46 2.20 -10.78 -3.13
N ARG A 47 2.70 -10.77 -4.35
CA ARG A 47 3.87 -9.99 -4.73
C ARG A 47 3.60 -8.49 -4.60
N GLY A 48 2.52 -8.02 -5.22
CA GLY A 48 2.18 -6.60 -5.23
C GLY A 48 1.88 -6.06 -3.84
N PHE A 49 1.08 -6.78 -3.08
CA PHE A 49 0.73 -6.38 -1.71
C PHE A 49 1.94 -6.41 -0.78
N GLU A 50 2.83 -7.40 -0.92
CA GLU A 50 4.04 -7.48 -0.11
C GLU A 50 4.97 -6.31 -0.39
N GLU A 51 5.17 -5.97 -1.66
CA GLU A 51 6.01 -4.82 -2.03
C GLU A 51 5.40 -3.52 -1.52
N LEU A 52 4.08 -3.36 -1.66
CA LEU A 52 3.38 -2.18 -1.18
C LEU A 52 3.42 -2.09 0.35
N PHE A 53 3.26 -3.23 1.03
CA PHE A 53 3.34 -3.30 2.49
C PHE A 53 4.69 -2.80 2.99
N ARG A 54 5.77 -3.21 2.34
CA ARG A 54 7.13 -2.77 2.71
C ARG A 54 7.29 -1.26 2.56
N MET A 55 6.67 -0.70 1.54
CA MET A 55 6.72 0.74 1.29
C MET A 55 5.87 1.53 2.28
N VAL A 56 4.65 1.08 2.55
CA VAL A 56 3.77 1.80 3.49
C VAL A 56 4.33 1.81 4.90
N ALA A 57 5.06 0.76 5.29
CA ALA A 57 5.70 0.69 6.60
C ALA A 57 6.82 1.72 6.75
N ARG A 58 7.32 2.25 5.63
CA ARG A 58 8.41 3.24 5.59
C ARG A 58 7.97 4.57 4.99
N PHE A 59 6.68 4.83 4.97
CA PHE A 59 6.18 6.12 4.48
C PHE A 59 6.56 7.23 5.45
N SER A 60 7.01 8.36 4.91
CA SER A 60 7.19 9.59 5.68
C SER A 60 6.69 10.78 4.88
N GLU A 61 6.05 11.72 5.58
CA GLU A 61 5.62 12.99 5.00
C GLU A 61 6.64 14.11 5.28
N PHE A 62 7.69 13.80 6.04
CA PHE A 62 8.70 14.79 6.44
C PHE A 62 9.86 14.80 5.46
N GLU A 63 10.19 15.98 4.92
CA GLU A 63 11.30 16.13 3.98
C GLU A 63 12.64 15.67 4.55
N GLU A 64 12.84 15.86 5.84
CA GLU A 64 14.06 15.46 6.53
C GLU A 64 14.29 13.95 6.44
N ASP A 65 13.23 13.17 6.61
CA ASP A 65 13.30 11.72 6.49
C ASP A 65 13.57 11.30 5.05
N LEU A 66 12.95 12.00 4.10
CA LEU A 66 13.07 11.66 2.68
C LEU A 66 14.46 11.94 2.11
N LYS A 67 15.26 12.76 2.80
CA LYS A 67 16.64 13.04 2.42
C LYS A 67 17.57 11.87 2.75
N ILE A 68 17.15 10.96 3.60
CA ILE A 68 17.95 9.79 3.96
C ILE A 68 17.78 8.75 2.85
N PRO A 69 18.87 8.41 2.10
CA PRO A 69 18.75 7.50 0.96
C PRO A 69 18.25 6.11 1.38
N ASN A 70 17.27 5.59 0.63
CA ASN A 70 16.77 4.23 0.76
C ASN A 70 16.15 3.87 2.12
N MET A 71 15.75 4.87 2.91
CA MET A 71 15.16 4.61 4.22
C MET A 71 13.64 4.81 4.22
N TYR A 72 13.16 5.85 3.54
CA TYR A 72 11.74 6.22 3.57
C TYR A 72 11.19 6.46 2.17
N PHE A 73 9.87 6.32 2.04
CA PHE A 73 9.16 6.54 0.78
C PHE A 73 8.26 7.75 0.89
N SER A 74 8.20 8.53 -0.19
CA SER A 74 7.37 9.71 -0.28
C SER A 74 5.94 9.35 -0.67
N LYS A 75 5.03 10.33 -0.52
CA LYS A 75 3.65 10.24 -0.96
C LYS A 75 3.57 9.83 -2.45
N GLU A 76 4.38 10.47 -3.29
CA GLU A 76 4.39 10.22 -4.73
C GLU A 76 4.83 8.79 -5.04
N GLU A 77 5.81 8.28 -4.31
CA GLU A 77 6.28 6.90 -4.47
C GLU A 77 5.22 5.89 -4.07
N ILE A 78 4.50 6.14 -2.96
CA ILE A 78 3.40 5.28 -2.53
C ILE A 78 2.29 5.26 -3.57
N LEU A 79 1.91 6.43 -4.10
CA LEU A 79 0.87 6.51 -5.13
C LEU A 79 1.28 5.80 -6.41
N ALA A 80 2.53 5.95 -6.83
CA ALA A 80 3.04 5.26 -8.01
C ALA A 80 2.99 3.75 -7.84
N LYS A 81 3.37 3.27 -6.66
CA LYS A 81 3.32 1.82 -6.37
C LYS A 81 1.89 1.31 -6.31
N ALA A 82 0.98 2.07 -5.72
CA ALA A 82 -0.44 1.69 -5.68
C ALA A 82 -1.01 1.53 -7.09
N LYS A 83 -0.67 2.43 -8.00
CA LYS A 83 -1.09 2.35 -9.41
C LYS A 83 -0.49 1.13 -10.11
N GLU A 84 0.77 0.84 -9.84
CA GLU A 84 1.45 -0.34 -10.38
C GLU A 84 0.74 -1.62 -9.92
N VAL A 85 0.44 -1.72 -8.64
CA VAL A 85 -0.27 -2.88 -8.06
C VAL A 85 -1.68 -2.98 -8.65
N GLN A 86 -2.38 -1.86 -8.80
CA GLN A 86 -3.72 -1.86 -9.40
C GLN A 86 -3.69 -2.43 -10.82
N SER A 87 -2.63 -2.17 -11.58
CA SER A 87 -2.50 -2.67 -12.95
C SER A 87 -2.35 -4.19 -13.02
N LEU A 88 -2.01 -4.84 -11.92
CA LEU A 88 -1.90 -6.30 -11.85
C LEU A 88 -3.26 -6.98 -11.66
N ARG A 89 -4.31 -6.20 -11.39
CA ARG A 89 -5.64 -6.73 -11.18
C ARG A 89 -6.39 -6.81 -12.50
N PHE A 90 -6.92 -7.98 -12.78
CA PHE A 90 -7.73 -8.22 -13.97
C PHE A 90 -9.11 -8.72 -13.61
#